data_98eb2abca41358d23b536ee07c6bd2e5
#
_entry.id   98eb2abca41358d23b536ee07c6bd2e5
#
_cell.length_a   1.000
_cell.length_b   1.000
_cell.length_c   1.000
_cell.angle_alpha   90.00
_cell.angle_beta   90.00
_cell.angle_gamma   90.00
#
_symmetry.space_group_name_H-M   'P 1'
#
loop_
_entity.id
_entity.type
_entity.pdbx_description
1 polymer ?
#
loop_
_entity_poly.entity_id
_entity_poly.type
_entity_poly.pdbx_seq_one_letter_code
_entity_poly.pdbx_strand_id
1 'polypeptide(L)'
;MLIGKIQLTQGIAPEIRPTPLNNQATIMSDHPITILAIESSCDDTSAAVMQDGVLLSNVTASQAVHEAYGGVVPELASRAHQQNIVPVVDQALKKANVKKSDLSAIAVTLGPGLMGSLLVGVSFAKGMAMALGIPLIEANHLQGHILAHFIHEKDEQFTPPPYPYLCLLVSGGNSQIVKVSAYNKMEILGQTIDDAAGEAIDKCSKIMGMGYPGGPIIDKLARQGDPKRFQFSKPNVDGLDYSF
;
A
#
# COMPACT_ATOMS: atom_id res chain seq x y z
N MET A 1 -8.82 -26.86 11.39
CA MET A 1 -8.89 -27.97 10.42
C MET A 1 -10.12 -27.74 9.55
N LEU A 2 -9.92 -27.48 8.31
CA LEU A 2 -10.75 -27.47 7.10
C LEU A 2 -10.50 -26.20 6.29
N ILE A 3 -9.42 -26.26 5.50
CA ILE A 3 -9.17 -25.33 4.40
C ILE A 3 -9.96 -25.87 3.21
N GLY A 4 -11.10 -25.27 2.92
CA GLY A 4 -11.87 -25.54 1.72
C GLY A 4 -11.23 -24.83 0.52
N LYS A 5 -10.64 -25.59 -0.40
CA LYS A 5 -10.27 -25.14 -1.74
C LYS A 5 -11.55 -24.70 -2.47
N ILE A 6 -11.70 -23.41 -2.73
CA ILE A 6 -12.70 -22.93 -3.68
C ILE A 6 -12.08 -23.10 -5.07
N GLN A 7 -12.53 -24.10 -5.80
CA GLN A 7 -12.32 -24.20 -7.25
C GLN A 7 -13.24 -23.18 -7.93
N LEU A 8 -12.63 -22.14 -8.51
CA LEU A 8 -13.34 -21.25 -9.42
C LEU A 8 -13.61 -22.03 -10.72
N THR A 9 -14.87 -22.39 -10.93
CA THR A 9 -15.36 -22.87 -12.21
C THR A 9 -15.20 -21.79 -13.28
N GLN A 10 -14.58 -22.17 -14.39
CA GLN A 10 -14.44 -21.34 -15.57
C GLN A 10 -15.81 -20.93 -16.09
N GLY A 11 -16.20 -19.70 -15.87
CA GLY A 11 -17.33 -19.04 -16.51
C GLY A 11 -16.79 -18.05 -17.53
N ILE A 12 -17.15 -18.27 -18.76
CA ILE A 12 -16.86 -17.56 -20.01
C ILE A 12 -16.75 -16.04 -19.80
N ALA A 13 -15.52 -15.53 -19.68
CA ALA A 13 -15.23 -14.12 -19.88
C ALA A 13 -15.06 -13.91 -21.40
N PRO A 14 -15.60 -12.83 -21.99
CA PRO A 14 -15.33 -12.51 -23.38
C PRO A 14 -13.83 -12.27 -23.56
N GLU A 15 -13.25 -12.98 -24.50
CA GLU A 15 -11.85 -12.90 -24.90
C GLU A 15 -11.58 -11.48 -25.41
N ILE A 16 -11.05 -10.60 -24.55
CA ILE A 16 -10.50 -9.32 -24.98
C ILE A 16 -9.18 -9.65 -25.64
N ARG A 17 -9.20 -9.79 -26.97
CA ARG A 17 -7.95 -9.90 -27.76
C ARG A 17 -7.16 -8.63 -27.57
N PRO A 18 -5.90 -8.71 -27.13
CA PRO A 18 -5.05 -7.53 -27.13
C PRO A 18 -4.83 -7.10 -28.58
N THR A 19 -5.30 -5.93 -28.90
CA THR A 19 -4.95 -5.26 -30.16
C THR A 19 -3.44 -5.10 -30.17
N PRO A 20 -2.73 -5.49 -31.25
CA PRO A 20 -1.27 -5.31 -31.32
C PRO A 20 -0.98 -3.81 -31.13
N LEU A 21 -0.13 -3.51 -30.15
CA LEU A 21 0.44 -2.18 -29.96
C LEU A 21 1.25 -1.85 -31.21
N ASN A 22 0.61 -1.21 -32.16
CA ASN A 22 1.30 -0.52 -33.23
C ASN A 22 2.23 0.51 -32.56
N ASN A 23 3.50 0.49 -32.93
CA ASN A 23 4.47 1.55 -32.66
C ASN A 23 3.99 2.87 -33.31
N GLN A 24 2.95 3.46 -32.79
CA GLN A 24 2.57 4.81 -33.11
C GLN A 24 3.10 5.71 -32.01
N ALA A 25 3.88 6.67 -32.45
CA ALA A 25 4.45 7.78 -31.73
C ALA A 25 3.63 8.13 -30.49
N THR A 26 4.32 8.24 -29.36
CA THR A 26 3.84 8.91 -28.17
C THR A 26 3.21 10.22 -28.59
N ILE A 27 1.88 10.24 -28.73
CA ILE A 27 1.14 11.49 -28.80
C ILE A 27 1.28 12.04 -27.37
N MET A 28 2.27 12.91 -27.18
CA MET A 28 2.33 13.76 -26.01
C MET A 28 1.04 14.57 -26.06
N SER A 29 0.09 14.25 -25.18
CA SER A 29 -1.09 15.10 -24.98
C SER A 29 -0.54 16.45 -24.53
N ASP A 30 -0.99 17.55 -25.11
CA ASP A 30 -0.64 18.92 -24.68
C ASP A 30 -1.10 19.23 -23.24
N HIS A 31 -1.73 18.30 -22.57
CA HIS A 31 -2.23 18.40 -21.21
C HIS A 31 -1.46 17.46 -20.28
N PRO A 32 -1.08 17.95 -19.08
CA PRO A 32 -0.39 17.15 -18.09
C PRO A 32 -1.27 15.97 -17.63
N ILE A 33 -0.66 14.82 -17.39
CA ILE A 33 -1.34 13.63 -16.86
C ILE A 33 -1.43 13.78 -15.34
N THR A 34 -2.65 14.02 -14.85
CA THR A 34 -2.93 14.22 -13.42
C THR A 34 -3.73 13.05 -12.87
N ILE A 35 -3.20 12.36 -11.86
CA ILE A 35 -3.79 11.17 -11.26
C ILE A 35 -4.12 11.44 -9.79
N LEU A 36 -5.35 11.15 -9.38
CA LEU A 36 -5.74 11.05 -7.99
C LEU A 36 -5.58 9.60 -7.55
N ALA A 37 -4.73 9.33 -6.56
CA ALA A 37 -4.55 8.02 -5.94
C ALA A 37 -5.27 7.93 -4.59
N ILE A 38 -5.94 6.79 -4.32
CA ILE A 38 -6.70 6.54 -3.10
C ILE A 38 -6.26 5.22 -2.47
N GLU A 39 -5.95 5.27 -1.17
CA GLU A 39 -5.53 4.11 -0.37
C GLU A 39 -6.43 3.97 0.87
N SER A 40 -6.97 2.78 1.09
CA SER A 40 -7.83 2.45 2.24
C SER A 40 -7.69 0.98 2.66
N SER A 41 -6.54 0.37 2.49
CA SER A 41 -6.38 -1.09 2.64
C SER A 41 -6.41 -1.59 4.09
N CYS A 42 -6.11 -0.74 5.08
CA CYS A 42 -6.05 -1.13 6.50
C CYS A 42 -6.81 -0.13 7.38
N ASP A 43 -6.12 0.74 8.08
CA ASP A 43 -6.70 1.70 9.05
C ASP A 43 -6.49 3.17 8.63
N ASP A 44 -5.53 3.46 7.80
CA ASP A 44 -5.31 4.81 7.28
C ASP A 44 -6.11 5.08 6.01
N THR A 45 -6.78 6.23 5.95
CA THR A 45 -7.41 6.74 4.72
C THR A 45 -6.47 7.75 4.08
N SER A 46 -5.96 7.45 2.89
CA SER A 46 -5.01 8.35 2.21
C SER A 46 -5.47 8.71 0.81
N ALA A 47 -5.14 9.93 0.40
CA ALA A 47 -5.26 10.38 -0.99
C ALA A 47 -4.06 11.22 -1.39
N ALA A 48 -3.56 11.00 -2.60
CA ALA A 48 -2.46 11.72 -3.19
C ALA A 48 -2.80 12.20 -4.60
N VAL A 49 -2.25 13.34 -5.00
CA VAL A 49 -2.33 13.84 -6.37
C VAL A 49 -0.93 13.86 -6.97
N MET A 50 -0.78 13.19 -8.10
CA MET A 50 0.43 13.17 -8.90
C MET A 50 0.19 13.80 -10.27
N GLN A 51 1.18 14.54 -10.78
CA GLN A 51 1.14 15.10 -12.13
C GLN A 51 2.45 14.86 -12.83
N ASP A 52 2.42 14.18 -13.96
CA ASP A 52 3.61 13.83 -14.77
C ASP A 52 4.75 13.17 -13.96
N GLY A 53 4.38 12.32 -12.99
CA GLY A 53 5.32 11.62 -12.12
C GLY A 53 5.74 12.38 -10.86
N VAL A 54 5.37 13.64 -10.71
CA VAL A 54 5.68 14.48 -9.54
C VAL A 54 4.53 14.43 -8.53
N LEU A 55 4.85 14.25 -7.26
CA LEU A 55 3.89 14.31 -6.16
C LEU A 55 3.52 15.77 -5.88
N LEU A 56 2.24 16.12 -6.05
CA LEU A 56 1.73 17.46 -5.74
C LEU A 56 1.14 17.54 -4.33
N SER A 57 0.53 16.46 -3.86
CA SER A 57 -0.02 16.38 -2.50
C SER A 57 -0.12 14.95 -2.02
N ASN A 58 0.00 14.77 -0.70
CA ASN A 58 -0.31 13.54 0.01
C ASN A 58 -1.02 13.91 1.32
N VAL A 59 -2.19 13.30 1.55
CA VAL A 59 -3.03 13.55 2.73
C VAL A 59 -3.43 12.22 3.31
N THR A 60 -3.20 12.05 4.62
CA THR A 60 -3.56 10.85 5.36
C THR A 60 -4.38 11.22 6.58
N ALA A 61 -5.45 10.49 6.84
CA ALA A 61 -6.23 10.51 8.06
C ALA A 61 -6.07 9.18 8.78
N SER A 62 -5.31 9.20 9.89
CA SER A 62 -5.08 8.01 10.73
C SER A 62 -6.21 7.81 11.73
N GLN A 63 -6.41 6.55 12.13
CA GLN A 63 -7.50 6.13 13.02
C GLN A 63 -6.97 5.74 14.40
N ALA A 64 -6.81 6.72 15.29
CA ALA A 64 -6.34 6.51 16.67
C ALA A 64 -7.27 5.59 17.51
N VAL A 65 -8.50 5.35 17.05
CA VAL A 65 -9.46 4.48 17.76
C VAL A 65 -8.91 3.06 18.00
N HIS A 66 -8.03 2.57 17.15
CA HIS A 66 -7.49 1.22 17.24
C HIS A 66 -6.50 1.02 18.40
N GLU A 67 -5.90 2.10 18.91
CA GLU A 67 -5.00 2.05 20.07
C GLU A 67 -5.71 1.49 21.32
N ALA A 68 -6.97 1.84 21.52
CA ALA A 68 -7.77 1.36 22.64
C ALA A 68 -8.03 -0.16 22.60
N TYR A 69 -7.93 -0.78 21.43
CA TYR A 69 -8.18 -2.21 21.23
C TYR A 69 -6.87 -3.03 21.11
N GLY A 70 -5.72 -2.36 21.09
CA GLY A 70 -4.42 -3.01 20.96
C GLY A 70 -4.20 -3.65 19.58
N GLY A 71 -4.79 -3.07 18.54
CA GLY A 71 -4.69 -3.51 17.14
C GLY A 71 -5.90 -3.11 16.30
N VAL A 72 -5.79 -3.28 14.99
CA VAL A 72 -6.82 -2.86 14.05
C VAL A 72 -8.09 -3.70 14.18
N VAL A 73 -9.25 -3.04 14.33
CA VAL A 73 -10.57 -3.66 14.32
C VAL A 73 -11.22 -3.41 12.97
N PRO A 74 -11.38 -4.45 12.10
CA PRO A 74 -11.77 -4.26 10.69
C PRO A 74 -13.08 -3.51 10.47
N GLU A 75 -14.08 -3.73 11.33
CA GLU A 75 -15.37 -3.03 11.23
C GLU A 75 -15.25 -1.54 11.56
N LEU A 76 -14.48 -1.19 12.59
CA LEU A 76 -14.23 0.21 12.94
C LEU A 76 -13.41 0.90 11.83
N ALA A 77 -12.42 0.19 11.26
CA ALA A 77 -11.63 0.71 10.15
C ALA A 77 -12.51 1.06 8.95
N SER A 78 -13.37 0.16 8.50
CA SER A 78 -14.24 0.43 7.35
C SER A 78 -15.22 1.58 7.59
N ARG A 79 -15.76 1.73 8.81
CA ARG A 79 -16.63 2.87 9.16
C ARG A 79 -15.88 4.21 9.17
N ALA A 80 -14.64 4.21 9.67
CA ALA A 80 -13.82 5.40 9.68
C ALA A 80 -13.42 5.82 8.25
N HIS A 81 -13.12 4.86 7.35
CA HIS A 81 -12.91 5.15 5.93
C HIS A 81 -14.11 5.84 5.29
N GLN A 82 -15.35 5.40 5.57
CA GLN A 82 -16.56 6.05 5.05
C GLN A 82 -16.68 7.52 5.49
N GLN A 83 -16.23 7.85 6.69
CA GLN A 83 -16.25 9.22 7.20
C GLN A 83 -15.12 10.07 6.63
N ASN A 84 -13.94 9.47 6.43
CA ASN A 84 -12.72 10.18 6.10
C ASN A 84 -12.47 10.36 4.60
N ILE A 85 -12.99 9.46 3.74
CA ILE A 85 -12.60 9.42 2.32
C ILE A 85 -12.93 10.72 1.57
N VAL A 86 -14.11 11.30 1.81
CA VAL A 86 -14.52 12.55 1.15
C VAL A 86 -13.64 13.72 1.57
N PRO A 87 -13.47 14.03 2.89
CA PRO A 87 -12.62 15.13 3.31
C PRO A 87 -11.14 14.94 2.95
N VAL A 88 -10.62 13.71 2.97
CA VAL A 88 -9.23 13.43 2.59
C VAL A 88 -8.98 13.70 1.11
N VAL A 89 -9.88 13.23 0.24
CA VAL A 89 -9.79 13.50 -1.21
C VAL A 89 -9.95 14.99 -1.51
N ASP A 90 -10.90 15.67 -0.86
CA ASP A 90 -11.08 17.12 -1.03
C ASP A 90 -9.83 17.90 -0.62
N GLN A 91 -9.22 17.54 0.51
CA GLN A 91 -7.97 18.16 0.95
C GLN A 91 -6.80 17.89 0.01
N ALA A 92 -6.67 16.65 -0.51
CA ALA A 92 -5.61 16.32 -1.45
C ALA A 92 -5.70 17.17 -2.71
N LEU A 93 -6.89 17.29 -3.30
CA LEU A 93 -7.12 18.14 -4.48
C LEU A 93 -6.84 19.62 -4.20
N LYS A 94 -7.29 20.13 -3.05
CA LYS A 94 -7.04 21.52 -2.64
C LYS A 94 -5.56 21.82 -2.43
N LYS A 95 -4.84 20.94 -1.73
CA LYS A 95 -3.39 21.09 -1.52
C LYS A 95 -2.60 21.05 -2.82
N ALA A 96 -3.00 20.20 -3.76
CA ALA A 96 -2.43 20.12 -5.09
C ALA A 96 -2.81 21.31 -5.99
N ASN A 97 -3.79 22.12 -5.60
CA ASN A 97 -4.43 23.15 -6.44
C ASN A 97 -4.96 22.58 -7.76
N VAL A 98 -5.57 21.39 -7.72
CA VAL A 98 -6.10 20.65 -8.86
C VAL A 98 -7.62 20.59 -8.76
N LYS A 99 -8.33 20.85 -9.86
CA LYS A 99 -9.76 20.67 -9.96
C LYS A 99 -10.09 19.24 -10.38
N LYS A 100 -11.28 18.74 -10.02
CA LYS A 100 -11.75 17.41 -10.44
C LYS A 100 -11.78 17.25 -11.97
N SER A 101 -12.03 18.35 -12.71
CA SER A 101 -12.02 18.38 -14.17
C SER A 101 -10.62 18.18 -14.78
N ASP A 102 -9.57 18.39 -14.01
CA ASP A 102 -8.20 18.33 -14.49
C ASP A 102 -7.60 16.92 -14.32
N LEU A 103 -8.37 16.02 -13.69
CA LEU A 103 -7.95 14.64 -13.47
C LEU A 103 -8.01 13.83 -14.78
N SER A 104 -6.92 13.13 -15.07
CA SER A 104 -6.81 12.22 -16.20
C SER A 104 -7.22 10.78 -15.85
N ALA A 105 -7.04 10.38 -14.59
CA ALA A 105 -7.41 9.06 -14.08
C ALA A 105 -7.54 9.06 -12.55
N ILE A 106 -8.20 8.03 -12.02
CA ILE A 106 -8.20 7.73 -10.58
C ILE A 106 -7.51 6.38 -10.39
N ALA A 107 -6.51 6.31 -9.51
CA ALA A 107 -5.90 5.08 -9.05
C ALA A 107 -6.46 4.69 -7.67
N VAL A 108 -6.67 3.40 -7.42
CA VAL A 108 -7.15 2.91 -6.12
C VAL A 108 -6.49 1.59 -5.76
N THR A 109 -6.18 1.41 -4.50
CA THR A 109 -5.68 0.13 -3.99
C THR A 109 -6.80 -0.91 -4.01
N LEU A 110 -6.58 -1.97 -4.82
CA LEU A 110 -7.51 -3.10 -4.92
C LEU A 110 -7.21 -4.22 -3.91
N GLY A 111 -5.99 -4.29 -3.43
CA GLY A 111 -5.50 -5.27 -2.46
C GLY A 111 -3.98 -5.47 -2.48
N PRO A 112 -3.46 -6.30 -1.56
CA PRO A 112 -4.14 -6.91 -0.41
C PRO A 112 -4.53 -5.88 0.68
N GLY A 113 -5.44 -6.29 1.57
CA GLY A 113 -5.91 -5.47 2.68
C GLY A 113 -7.22 -5.98 3.29
N LEU A 114 -7.76 -5.24 4.26
CA LEU A 114 -9.02 -5.56 4.90
C LEU A 114 -10.18 -5.34 3.93
N MET A 115 -10.97 -6.38 3.69
CA MET A 115 -12.04 -6.38 2.68
C MET A 115 -13.00 -5.19 2.84
N GLY A 116 -13.48 -4.92 4.07
CA GLY A 116 -14.40 -3.82 4.33
C GLY A 116 -13.79 -2.44 4.05
N SER A 117 -12.51 -2.26 4.37
CA SER A 117 -11.74 -1.05 4.13
C SER A 117 -11.51 -0.83 2.63
N LEU A 118 -11.05 -1.87 1.91
CA LEU A 118 -10.86 -1.83 0.46
C LEU A 118 -12.16 -1.49 -0.28
N LEU A 119 -13.29 -2.09 0.12
CA LEU A 119 -14.59 -1.83 -0.50
C LEU A 119 -15.00 -0.35 -0.43
N VAL A 120 -14.65 0.37 0.63
CA VAL A 120 -14.95 1.80 0.75
C VAL A 120 -14.17 2.60 -0.30
N GLY A 121 -12.83 2.41 -0.37
CA GLY A 121 -11.98 3.12 -1.33
C GLY A 121 -12.33 2.79 -2.77
N VAL A 122 -12.50 1.50 -3.08
CA VAL A 122 -12.82 1.04 -4.44
C VAL A 122 -14.20 1.56 -4.89
N SER A 123 -15.22 1.51 -4.02
CA SER A 123 -16.56 2.01 -4.36
C SER A 123 -16.55 3.52 -4.60
N PHE A 124 -15.86 4.27 -3.75
CA PHE A 124 -15.72 5.72 -3.91
C PHE A 124 -14.97 6.07 -5.20
N ALA A 125 -13.80 5.45 -5.44
CA ALA A 125 -12.99 5.69 -6.63
C ALA A 125 -13.74 5.36 -7.91
N LYS A 126 -14.44 4.22 -7.93
CA LYS A 126 -15.27 3.80 -9.07
C LYS A 126 -16.41 4.78 -9.34
N GLY A 127 -17.13 5.20 -8.30
CA GLY A 127 -18.22 6.19 -8.44
C GLY A 127 -17.70 7.51 -8.97
N MET A 128 -16.56 8.00 -8.47
CA MET A 128 -15.94 9.24 -8.92
C MET A 128 -15.43 9.14 -10.37
N ALA A 129 -14.75 8.05 -10.73
CA ALA A 129 -14.26 7.81 -12.09
C ALA A 129 -15.40 7.76 -13.11
N MET A 130 -16.49 7.06 -12.77
CA MET A 130 -17.71 7.01 -13.61
C MET A 130 -18.36 8.40 -13.77
N ALA A 131 -18.46 9.17 -12.70
CA ALA A 131 -19.07 10.50 -12.74
C ALA A 131 -18.25 11.50 -13.58
N LEU A 132 -16.92 11.35 -13.60
CA LEU A 132 -16.00 12.19 -14.37
C LEU A 132 -15.75 11.66 -15.79
N GLY A 133 -16.16 10.43 -16.10
CA GLY A 133 -15.90 9.80 -17.40
C GLY A 133 -14.40 9.51 -17.66
N ILE A 134 -13.62 9.27 -16.60
CA ILE A 134 -12.16 9.03 -16.68
C ILE A 134 -11.82 7.61 -16.26
N PRO A 135 -10.65 7.07 -16.67
CA PRO A 135 -10.21 5.73 -16.31
C PRO A 135 -10.05 5.51 -14.82
N LEU A 136 -10.36 4.29 -14.37
CA LEU A 136 -10.00 3.76 -13.05
C LEU A 136 -8.81 2.81 -13.20
N ILE A 137 -7.76 3.02 -12.41
CA ILE A 137 -6.53 2.23 -12.42
C ILE A 137 -6.45 1.44 -11.12
N GLU A 138 -6.25 0.15 -11.21
CA GLU A 138 -6.00 -0.70 -10.05
C GLU A 138 -4.54 -0.61 -9.60
N ALA A 139 -4.31 -0.56 -8.30
CA ALA A 139 -2.99 -0.59 -7.69
C ALA A 139 -2.90 -1.73 -6.67
N ASN A 140 -1.77 -2.42 -6.66
CA ASN A 140 -1.46 -3.40 -5.62
C ASN A 140 -0.76 -2.70 -4.45
N HIS A 141 -1.26 -2.88 -3.22
CA HIS A 141 -0.74 -2.26 -2.00
C HIS A 141 0.76 -2.50 -1.79
N LEU A 142 1.21 -3.75 -1.92
CA LEU A 142 2.62 -4.10 -1.69
C LEU A 142 3.54 -3.59 -2.80
N GLN A 143 3.08 -3.61 -4.05
CA GLN A 143 3.81 -2.97 -5.14
C GLN A 143 3.89 -1.45 -4.94
N GLY A 144 2.84 -0.84 -4.40
CA GLY A 144 2.84 0.58 -4.03
C GLY A 144 3.95 0.91 -3.03
N HIS A 145 4.13 0.09 -1.99
CA HIS A 145 5.24 0.24 -1.05
C HIS A 145 6.61 0.14 -1.72
N ILE A 146 6.80 -0.83 -2.63
CA ILE A 146 8.06 -1.01 -3.36
C ILE A 146 8.32 0.17 -4.30
N LEU A 147 7.28 0.61 -5.02
CA LEU A 147 7.39 1.70 -5.98
C LEU A 147 7.43 3.11 -5.34
N ALA A 148 7.18 3.21 -4.02
CA ALA A 148 7.33 4.48 -3.29
C ALA A 148 8.74 5.08 -3.44
N HIS A 149 9.76 4.26 -3.70
CA HIS A 149 11.12 4.72 -3.99
C HIS A 149 11.25 5.52 -5.30
N PHE A 150 10.23 5.56 -6.13
CA PHE A 150 10.18 6.32 -7.39
C PHE A 150 9.35 7.60 -7.28
N ILE A 151 8.74 7.86 -6.12
CA ILE A 151 7.99 9.08 -5.87
C ILE A 151 8.96 10.20 -5.50
N HIS A 152 8.78 11.37 -6.08
CA HIS A 152 9.54 12.57 -5.77
C HIS A 152 8.65 13.80 -5.77
N GLU A 153 9.05 14.81 -4.99
CA GLU A 153 8.40 16.12 -4.97
C GLU A 153 9.06 17.05 -6.02
N LYS A 154 8.38 18.14 -6.29
CA LYS A 154 8.91 19.17 -7.18
C LYS A 154 10.22 19.73 -6.61
N ASP A 155 11.21 19.90 -7.48
CA ASP A 155 12.54 20.45 -7.15
C ASP A 155 13.39 19.56 -6.20
N GLU A 156 12.98 18.34 -5.90
CA GLU A 156 13.76 17.38 -5.16
C GLU A 156 14.88 16.78 -6.04
N GLN A 157 16.10 16.68 -5.47
CA GLN A 157 17.17 15.90 -6.11
C GLN A 157 16.85 14.43 -5.94
N PHE A 158 16.28 13.85 -6.98
CA PHE A 158 15.79 12.50 -6.98
C PHE A 158 16.67 11.58 -7.84
N THR A 159 17.08 10.46 -7.24
CA THR A 159 17.78 9.39 -7.96
C THR A 159 17.09 8.07 -7.66
N PRO A 160 16.31 7.52 -8.61
CA PRO A 160 15.64 6.24 -8.39
C PRO A 160 16.66 5.10 -8.31
N PRO A 161 16.36 4.01 -7.57
CA PRO A 161 17.20 2.85 -7.56
C PRO A 161 17.30 2.24 -8.96
N PRO A 162 18.55 1.90 -9.44
CA PRO A 162 18.71 1.28 -10.73
C PRO A 162 18.21 -0.15 -10.74
N TYR A 163 17.57 -0.58 -11.80
CA TYR A 163 17.16 -1.97 -11.99
C TYR A 163 18.34 -2.87 -12.39
N PRO A 164 18.41 -4.14 -11.97
CA PRO A 164 17.58 -4.74 -10.91
C PRO A 164 18.06 -4.36 -9.52
N TYR A 165 17.13 -4.34 -8.53
CA TYR A 165 17.48 -4.16 -7.11
C TYR A 165 16.71 -5.13 -6.22
N LEU A 166 17.18 -5.29 -4.98
CA LEU A 166 16.46 -6.02 -3.93
C LEU A 166 15.72 -5.02 -3.05
N CYS A 167 14.45 -5.28 -2.82
CA CYS A 167 13.63 -4.54 -1.87
C CYS A 167 13.30 -5.42 -0.68
N LEU A 168 13.64 -4.97 0.53
CA LEU A 168 13.16 -5.55 1.76
C LEU A 168 11.87 -4.82 2.15
N LEU A 169 10.73 -5.46 1.94
CA LEU A 169 9.42 -4.98 2.34
C LEU A 169 9.13 -5.44 3.76
N VAL A 170 9.00 -4.51 4.70
CA VAL A 170 8.73 -4.79 6.13
C VAL A 170 7.58 -3.90 6.58
N SER A 171 6.53 -4.51 7.10
CA SER A 171 5.36 -3.82 7.63
C SER A 171 4.73 -4.58 8.81
N GLY A 172 3.59 -4.09 9.31
CA GLY A 172 2.79 -4.77 10.33
C GLY A 172 2.16 -6.08 9.84
N GLY A 173 1.85 -6.19 8.55
CA GLY A 173 1.17 -7.37 8.00
C GLY A 173 1.97 -8.13 6.95
N ASN A 174 3.13 -7.62 6.51
CA ASN A 174 3.94 -8.24 5.46
C ASN A 174 5.43 -8.10 5.72
N SER A 175 6.15 -9.17 5.43
CA SER A 175 7.62 -9.17 5.42
C SER A 175 8.09 -10.02 4.25
N GLN A 176 8.76 -9.40 3.26
CA GLN A 176 9.16 -10.05 2.01
C GLN A 176 10.49 -9.49 1.50
N ILE A 177 11.27 -10.35 0.85
CA ILE A 177 12.43 -9.97 0.05
C ILE A 177 12.03 -10.07 -1.41
N VAL A 178 12.03 -8.95 -2.11
CA VAL A 178 11.54 -8.86 -3.49
C VAL A 178 12.66 -8.41 -4.42
N LYS A 179 12.90 -9.16 -5.49
CA LYS A 179 13.75 -8.75 -6.60
C LYS A 179 12.92 -7.95 -7.59
N VAL A 180 13.32 -6.72 -7.80
CA VAL A 180 12.66 -5.79 -8.73
C VAL A 180 13.51 -5.64 -9.96
N SER A 181 13.08 -6.24 -11.08
CA SER A 181 13.81 -6.21 -12.35
C SER A 181 13.32 -5.12 -13.30
N ALA A 182 12.09 -4.63 -13.11
CA ALA A 182 11.46 -3.50 -13.79
C ALA A 182 10.25 -3.05 -12.95
N TYR A 183 9.64 -1.90 -13.25
CA TYR A 183 8.49 -1.37 -12.52
C TYR A 183 7.31 -2.35 -12.46
N ASN A 184 7.15 -3.21 -13.45
CA ASN A 184 6.09 -4.23 -13.55
C ASN A 184 6.61 -5.67 -13.44
N LYS A 185 7.89 -5.88 -13.08
CA LYS A 185 8.51 -7.20 -12.98
C LYS A 185 9.17 -7.39 -11.63
N MET A 186 8.38 -7.95 -10.72
CA MET A 186 8.75 -8.22 -9.33
C MET A 186 8.65 -9.71 -9.05
N GLU A 187 9.63 -10.25 -8.32
CA GLU A 187 9.74 -11.65 -7.94
C GLU A 187 9.99 -11.72 -6.43
N ILE A 188 9.12 -12.40 -5.69
CA ILE A 188 9.31 -12.66 -4.27
C ILE A 188 10.35 -13.76 -4.14
N LEU A 189 11.49 -13.47 -3.54
CA LEU A 189 12.57 -14.42 -3.30
C LEU A 189 12.41 -15.15 -1.98
N GLY A 190 11.86 -14.48 -0.97
CA GLY A 190 11.60 -15.06 0.34
C GLY A 190 10.58 -14.20 1.09
N GLN A 191 9.86 -14.83 2.00
CA GLN A 191 8.84 -14.17 2.82
C GLN A 191 8.76 -14.83 4.19
N THR A 192 8.12 -14.14 5.13
CA THR A 192 7.81 -14.77 6.42
C THR A 192 6.81 -15.91 6.24
N ILE A 193 7.01 -16.99 6.97
CA ILE A 193 6.10 -18.16 6.98
C ILE A 193 5.06 -18.08 8.11
N ASP A 194 5.23 -17.12 9.02
CA ASP A 194 4.37 -16.88 10.18
C ASP A 194 4.03 -15.40 10.32
N ASP A 195 4.43 -14.76 11.41
CA ASP A 195 4.16 -13.35 11.65
C ASP A 195 5.00 -12.45 10.72
N ALA A 196 4.48 -11.28 10.40
CA ALA A 196 5.31 -10.21 9.88
C ALA A 196 6.16 -9.59 11.00
N ALA A 197 7.30 -8.98 10.67
CA ALA A 197 8.19 -8.39 11.65
C ALA A 197 7.50 -7.37 12.56
N GLY A 198 6.65 -6.49 11.99
CA GLY A 198 5.89 -5.52 12.78
C GLY A 198 4.88 -6.18 13.71
N GLU A 199 4.17 -7.20 13.23
CA GLU A 199 3.21 -7.98 14.04
C GLU A 199 3.92 -8.71 15.20
N ALA A 200 5.07 -9.34 14.95
CA ALA A 200 5.87 -9.98 15.98
C ALA A 200 6.30 -8.98 17.07
N ILE A 201 6.74 -7.79 16.66
CA ILE A 201 7.12 -6.72 17.59
C ILE A 201 5.92 -6.25 18.42
N ASP A 202 4.74 -6.06 17.80
CA ASP A 202 3.52 -5.66 18.51
C ASP A 202 3.06 -6.73 19.50
N LYS A 203 3.13 -8.01 19.14
CA LYS A 203 2.85 -9.13 20.04
C LYS A 203 3.81 -9.16 21.23
N CYS A 204 5.11 -8.99 20.98
CA CYS A 204 6.10 -8.90 22.04
C CYS A 204 5.83 -7.72 22.99
N SER A 205 5.54 -6.55 22.45
CA SER A 205 5.18 -5.35 23.21
C SER A 205 3.98 -5.60 24.12
N LYS A 206 2.95 -6.24 23.59
CA LYS A 206 1.74 -6.58 24.34
C LYS A 206 2.04 -7.56 25.49
N ILE A 207 2.86 -8.60 25.24
CA ILE A 207 3.27 -9.56 26.28
C ILE A 207 4.09 -8.87 27.38
N MET A 208 4.95 -7.92 27.02
CA MET A 208 5.74 -7.13 27.96
C MET A 208 4.96 -6.01 28.64
N GLY A 209 3.67 -5.82 28.35
CA GLY A 209 2.84 -4.79 28.95
C GLY A 209 3.18 -3.37 28.51
N MET A 210 3.83 -3.18 27.36
CA MET A 210 4.31 -1.88 26.89
C MET A 210 3.26 -1.11 26.05
N GLY A 211 2.16 -1.77 25.65
CA GLY A 211 1.10 -1.14 24.86
C GLY A 211 1.22 -1.33 23.33
N TYR A 212 0.41 -0.56 22.59
CA TYR A 212 0.30 -0.59 21.13
C TYR A 212 0.25 0.85 20.58
N PRO A 213 0.88 1.15 19.40
CA PRO A 213 1.74 0.27 18.61
C PRO A 213 3.09 0.00 19.32
N GLY A 214 3.55 -1.25 19.27
CA GLY A 214 4.75 -1.69 19.99
C GLY A 214 6.06 -1.24 19.34
N GLY A 215 6.11 -1.13 18.03
CA GLY A 215 7.31 -0.81 17.27
C GLY A 215 8.04 0.44 17.76
N PRO A 216 7.41 1.62 17.81
CA PRO A 216 8.03 2.85 18.29
C PRO A 216 8.47 2.78 19.75
N ILE A 217 7.71 2.07 20.59
CA ILE A 217 8.01 1.93 22.02
C ILE A 217 9.26 1.08 22.23
N ILE A 218 9.30 -0.09 21.58
CA ILE A 218 10.44 -1.02 21.65
C ILE A 218 11.69 -0.39 21.06
N ASP A 219 11.60 0.29 19.90
CA ASP A 219 12.76 0.97 19.29
C ASP A 219 13.36 2.02 20.24
N LYS A 220 12.52 2.82 20.87
CA LYS A 220 12.98 3.83 21.85
C LYS A 220 13.69 3.18 23.05
N LEU A 221 13.13 2.09 23.60
CA LEU A 221 13.71 1.41 24.76
C LEU A 221 14.97 0.62 24.38
N ALA A 222 15.01 0.02 23.19
CA ALA A 222 16.15 -0.75 22.70
C ALA A 222 17.43 0.09 22.61
N ARG A 223 17.33 1.37 22.30
CA ARG A 223 18.47 2.30 22.29
C ARG A 223 19.16 2.48 23.66
N GLN A 224 18.47 2.13 24.74
CA GLN A 224 18.99 2.20 26.12
C GLN A 224 19.44 0.83 26.65
N GLY A 225 19.21 -0.22 25.88
CA GLY A 225 19.51 -1.61 26.26
C GLY A 225 20.89 -2.07 25.80
N ASP A 226 21.33 -3.19 26.36
CA ASP A 226 22.52 -3.92 25.91
C ASP A 226 22.09 -5.03 24.91
N PRO A 227 22.40 -4.89 23.61
CA PRO A 227 21.99 -5.87 22.60
C PRO A 227 22.71 -7.22 22.75
N LYS A 228 23.72 -7.34 23.59
CA LYS A 228 24.49 -8.56 23.82
C LYS A 228 24.10 -9.31 25.10
N ARG A 229 23.18 -8.74 25.90
CA ARG A 229 22.81 -9.30 27.20
C ARG A 229 22.15 -10.67 27.10
N PHE A 230 21.38 -10.91 26.05
CA PHE A 230 20.68 -12.17 25.80
C PHE A 230 20.99 -12.68 24.40
N GLN A 231 21.18 -13.98 24.29
CA GLN A 231 21.24 -14.67 23.01
C GLN A 231 19.90 -15.33 22.75
N PHE A 232 19.23 -14.91 21.67
CA PHE A 232 18.02 -15.56 21.19
C PHE A 232 18.36 -16.61 20.14
N SER A 233 17.59 -17.69 20.11
CA SER A 233 17.65 -18.67 19.02
C SER A 233 17.26 -18.01 17.70
N LYS A 234 17.95 -18.39 16.62
CA LYS A 234 17.55 -18.01 15.27
C LYS A 234 16.71 -19.13 14.69
N PRO A 235 15.51 -18.84 14.16
CA PRO A 235 14.74 -19.84 13.43
C PRO A 235 15.55 -20.37 12.25
N ASN A 236 15.41 -21.65 11.97
CA ASN A 236 16.00 -22.28 10.79
C ASN A 236 14.86 -22.66 9.85
N VAL A 237 14.77 -21.95 8.72
CA VAL A 237 13.75 -22.15 7.70
C VAL A 237 14.45 -22.45 6.38
N ASP A 238 13.89 -23.37 5.60
CA ASP A 238 14.48 -23.76 4.33
C ASP A 238 14.37 -22.65 3.28
N GLY A 239 15.37 -22.58 2.41
CA GLY A 239 15.38 -21.63 1.30
C GLY A 239 15.70 -20.20 1.74
N LEU A 240 14.94 -19.24 1.23
CA LEU A 240 15.06 -17.81 1.53
C LEU A 240 13.88 -17.28 2.37
N ASP A 241 12.97 -18.15 2.77
CA ASP A 241 11.89 -17.82 3.70
C ASP A 241 12.43 -17.69 5.13
N TYR A 242 11.66 -17.05 6.00
CA TYR A 242 12.07 -16.80 7.39
C TYR A 242 10.85 -16.77 8.33
N SER A 243 11.12 -16.75 9.63
CA SER A 243 10.13 -16.76 10.72
C SER A 243 10.52 -15.70 11.75
N PHE A 244 9.54 -15.08 12.39
CA PHE A 244 9.72 -14.12 13.48
C PHE A 244 9.12 -14.57 14.80
#